data_281977e9002f5dc4701e97acabb29dbd
#
_entry.id   281977e9002f5dc4701e97acabb29dbd
#
_cell.length_a   1.000
_cell.length_b   1.000
_cell.length_c   1.000
_cell.angle_alpha   90.00
_cell.angle_beta   90.00
_cell.angle_gamma   90.00
#
_symmetry.space_group_name_H-M   'P 1'
#
loop_
_entity.id
_entity.type
_entity.pdbx_description
1 polymer ?
#
loop_
_entity_poly.entity_id
_entity_poly.type
_entity_poly.pdbx_seq_one_letter_code
_entity_poly.pdbx_strand_id
1 'polypeptide(L)'
;MKKTSLLLTIILALVGTLFGVWYFNASHSCSAFSAECKEKSAQQQEKIYLDVREEDEWIAGHVKGALHIKMSDIFAGNYQQIPQTEPVYVYCRSGRRAGEVIRFLEQKGFKNLINAGGLRDLEGVEIVEGE
;
A
#
# COMPACT_ATOMS: atom_id res chain seq x y z
N MET A 1 -20.24 66.49 11.92
CA MET A 1 -18.95 65.84 11.82
C MET A 1 -18.76 64.59 12.72
N LYS A 2 -19.76 64.17 13.55
CA LYS A 2 -19.62 62.99 14.45
C LYS A 2 -20.15 61.66 13.88
N LYS A 3 -20.96 61.69 12.82
CA LYS A 3 -21.59 60.49 12.25
C LYS A 3 -20.68 59.72 11.28
N THR A 4 -19.74 60.38 10.62
CA THR A 4 -18.80 59.76 9.69
C THR A 4 -17.71 58.97 10.39
N SER A 5 -17.31 59.35 11.59
CA SER A 5 -16.30 58.66 12.39
C SER A 5 -16.80 57.30 12.92
N LEU A 6 -18.08 57.24 13.29
CA LEU A 6 -18.69 56.00 13.82
C LEU A 6 -18.85 54.92 12.73
N LEU A 7 -19.21 55.34 11.51
CA LEU A 7 -19.31 54.41 10.37
C LEU A 7 -17.95 53.83 9.96
N LEU A 8 -16.90 54.65 10.02
CA LEU A 8 -15.54 54.19 9.68
C LEU A 8 -15.01 53.13 10.67
N THR A 9 -15.30 53.32 11.97
CA THR A 9 -14.90 52.34 12.99
C THR A 9 -15.66 51.00 12.88
N ILE A 10 -16.92 51.04 12.51
CA ILE A 10 -17.72 49.81 12.31
C ILE A 10 -17.23 49.04 11.07
N ILE A 11 -16.91 49.73 9.99
CA ILE A 11 -16.37 49.08 8.77
C ILE A 11 -15.02 48.44 9.03
N LEU A 12 -14.12 49.11 9.76
CA LEU A 12 -12.83 48.53 10.13
C LEU A 12 -12.95 47.29 11.04
N ALA A 13 -13.91 47.31 11.96
CA ALA A 13 -14.18 46.16 12.83
C ALA A 13 -14.71 44.96 12.04
N LEU A 14 -15.61 45.17 11.06
CA LEU A 14 -16.18 44.11 10.22
C LEU A 14 -15.15 43.52 9.25
N VAL A 15 -14.26 44.34 8.68
CA VAL A 15 -13.17 43.86 7.82
C VAL A 15 -12.16 43.03 8.60
N GLY A 16 -11.83 43.46 9.84
CA GLY A 16 -10.92 42.70 10.71
C GLY A 16 -11.45 41.33 11.10
N THR A 17 -12.76 41.20 11.36
CA THR A 17 -13.39 39.90 11.71
C THR A 17 -13.47 38.95 10.51
N LEU A 18 -13.79 39.49 9.33
CA LEU A 18 -13.80 38.66 8.08
C LEU A 18 -12.40 38.20 7.70
N PHE A 19 -11.39 39.03 7.87
CA PHE A 19 -10.00 38.67 7.60
C PHE A 19 -9.45 37.64 8.61
N GLY A 20 -9.83 37.79 9.89
CA GLY A 20 -9.48 36.81 10.94
C GLY A 20 -10.09 35.44 10.72
N VAL A 21 -11.35 35.35 10.29
CA VAL A 21 -12.01 34.09 9.96
C VAL A 21 -11.42 33.46 8.72
N TRP A 22 -11.06 34.23 7.71
CA TRP A 22 -10.39 33.73 6.49
C TRP A 22 -8.99 33.23 6.79
N TYR A 23 -8.23 33.95 7.64
CA TYR A 23 -6.87 33.56 8.03
C TYR A 23 -6.87 32.30 8.92
N PHE A 24 -7.87 32.15 9.78
CA PHE A 24 -8.00 30.97 10.64
C PHE A 24 -8.41 29.72 9.85
N ASN A 25 -9.18 29.89 8.78
CA ASN A 25 -9.62 28.75 7.95
C ASN A 25 -8.57 28.34 6.89
N ALA A 26 -7.61 29.20 6.56
CA ALA A 26 -6.52 28.90 5.65
C ALA A 26 -5.35 28.12 6.33
N SER A 27 -5.32 28.06 7.66
CA SER A 27 -4.27 27.36 8.42
C SER A 27 -4.59 25.89 8.74
N HIS A 28 -5.73 25.36 8.28
CA HIS A 28 -6.04 23.92 8.35
C HIS A 28 -5.75 23.17 7.04
N SER A 29 -4.96 23.73 6.14
CA SER A 29 -4.28 22.93 5.13
C SER A 29 -3.30 22.02 5.84
N CYS A 30 -3.54 20.71 5.85
CA CYS A 30 -2.59 19.71 6.27
C CYS A 30 -1.22 20.07 5.73
N SER A 31 -0.36 20.65 6.56
CA SER A 31 1.05 20.70 6.23
C SER A 31 1.53 19.25 6.27
N ALA A 32 2.05 18.77 5.14
CA ALA A 32 2.52 17.41 4.90
C ALA A 32 3.70 16.99 5.81
N PHE A 33 3.77 17.48 7.03
CA PHE A 33 4.88 17.29 7.96
C PHE A 33 4.44 16.89 9.38
N SER A 34 3.20 16.46 9.60
CA SER A 34 2.85 15.88 10.89
C SER A 34 3.15 14.38 10.88
N ALA A 35 3.77 13.88 11.95
CA ALA A 35 4.11 12.48 12.14
C ALA A 35 2.90 11.52 11.95
N GLU A 36 1.69 12.00 12.26
CA GLU A 36 0.44 11.27 12.07
C GLU A 36 0.07 10.97 10.61
N CYS A 37 0.40 11.87 9.67
CA CYS A 37 0.21 11.59 8.24
C CYS A 37 1.24 10.56 7.72
N LYS A 38 2.40 10.48 8.35
CA LYS A 38 3.44 9.52 8.00
C LYS A 38 3.11 8.10 8.48
N GLU A 39 2.47 7.97 9.65
CA GLU A 39 2.03 6.67 10.17
C GLU A 39 0.85 6.10 9.35
N LYS A 40 -0.08 6.94 8.91
CA LYS A 40 -1.23 6.48 8.12
C LYS A 40 -0.87 6.10 6.69
N SER A 41 0.17 6.70 6.10
CA SER A 41 0.70 6.31 4.79
C SER A 41 1.67 5.12 4.85
N ALA A 42 2.29 4.85 6.01
CA ALA A 42 3.15 3.68 6.20
C ALA A 42 2.36 2.38 6.45
N GLN A 43 1.07 2.46 6.84
CA GLN A 43 0.25 1.30 7.19
C GLN A 43 -0.56 0.72 6.03
N GLN A 44 -0.46 1.27 4.82
CA GLN A 44 -1.21 0.81 3.65
C GLN A 44 -0.31 0.53 2.45
N GLN A 45 0.89 0.02 2.68
CA GLN A 45 1.66 -0.60 1.60
C GLN A 45 1.03 -1.98 1.35
N GLU A 46 0.19 -2.05 0.32
CA GLU A 46 -0.43 -3.29 -0.13
C GLU A 46 0.67 -4.31 -0.38
N LYS A 47 0.66 -5.41 0.37
CA LYS A 47 1.69 -6.45 0.27
C LYS A 47 1.52 -7.17 -1.07
N ILE A 48 2.59 -7.27 -1.84
CA ILE A 48 2.59 -8.01 -3.08
C ILE A 48 2.79 -9.49 -2.76
N TYR A 49 1.80 -10.30 -3.07
CA TYR A 49 1.86 -11.75 -2.91
C TYR A 49 2.14 -12.45 -4.23
N LEU A 50 2.97 -13.49 -4.20
CA LEU A 50 3.26 -14.38 -5.32
C LEU A 50 2.90 -15.82 -4.94
N ASP A 51 1.89 -16.36 -5.61
CA ASP A 51 1.51 -17.76 -5.52
C ASP A 51 2.31 -18.61 -6.50
N VAL A 52 3.03 -19.60 -6.01
CA VAL A 52 3.85 -20.52 -6.83
C VAL A 52 3.29 -21.95 -6.88
N ARG A 53 1.99 -22.08 -6.60
CA ARG A 53 1.28 -23.36 -6.61
C ARG A 53 0.83 -23.75 -8.02
N GLU A 54 0.26 -24.94 -8.13
CA GLU A 54 -0.35 -25.40 -9.36
C GLU A 54 -1.74 -24.75 -9.57
N GLU A 55 -2.23 -24.81 -10.81
CA GLU A 55 -3.47 -24.18 -11.23
C GLU A 55 -4.70 -24.63 -10.42
N ASP A 56 -4.80 -25.93 -10.15
CA ASP A 56 -5.89 -26.50 -9.35
C ASP A 56 -5.89 -26.00 -7.90
N GLU A 57 -4.70 -25.79 -7.33
CA GLU A 57 -4.55 -25.19 -5.99
C GLU A 57 -4.92 -23.71 -5.98
N TRP A 58 -4.63 -22.98 -7.07
CA TRP A 58 -4.98 -21.58 -7.26
C TRP A 58 -6.50 -21.39 -7.35
N ILE A 59 -7.15 -22.15 -8.22
CA ILE A 59 -8.60 -22.11 -8.42
C ILE A 59 -9.36 -22.46 -7.13
N ALA A 60 -8.84 -23.39 -6.33
CA ALA A 60 -9.44 -23.79 -5.06
C ALA A 60 -9.36 -22.72 -3.96
N GLY A 61 -8.59 -21.66 -4.17
CA GLY A 61 -8.49 -20.50 -3.28
C GLY A 61 -7.10 -19.91 -3.25
N HIS A 62 -7.01 -18.59 -3.39
CA HIS A 62 -5.76 -17.84 -3.41
C HIS A 62 -5.92 -16.47 -2.74
N VAL A 63 -4.81 -15.81 -2.44
CA VAL A 63 -4.82 -14.45 -1.91
C VAL A 63 -5.32 -13.49 -2.98
N LYS A 64 -6.34 -12.70 -2.67
CA LYS A 64 -6.89 -11.69 -3.57
C LYS A 64 -5.80 -10.74 -4.07
N GLY A 65 -5.72 -10.56 -5.39
CA GLY A 65 -4.73 -9.70 -6.03
C GLY A 65 -3.30 -10.26 -6.05
N ALA A 66 -3.08 -11.51 -5.65
CA ALA A 66 -1.76 -12.13 -5.77
C ALA A 66 -1.39 -12.39 -7.25
N LEU A 67 -0.09 -12.33 -7.53
CA LEU A 67 0.44 -12.83 -8.79
C LEU A 67 0.45 -14.35 -8.75
N HIS A 68 -0.02 -15.00 -9.83
CA HIS A 68 0.07 -16.45 -9.97
C HIS A 68 1.10 -16.82 -11.04
N ILE A 69 2.19 -17.46 -10.63
CA ILE A 69 3.19 -18.01 -11.54
C ILE A 69 3.67 -19.33 -10.96
N LYS A 70 3.34 -20.44 -11.60
CA LYS A 70 3.73 -21.77 -11.11
C LYS A 70 5.24 -21.89 -10.96
N MET A 71 5.67 -22.66 -9.97
CA MET A 71 7.11 -22.89 -9.73
C MET A 71 7.82 -23.41 -10.99
N SER A 72 7.17 -24.29 -11.77
CA SER A 72 7.68 -24.83 -13.03
C SER A 72 7.94 -23.72 -14.06
N ASP A 73 7.04 -22.76 -14.17
CA ASP A 73 7.12 -21.66 -15.13
C ASP A 73 8.23 -20.68 -14.75
N ILE A 74 8.37 -20.41 -13.45
CA ILE A 74 9.49 -19.60 -12.93
C ILE A 74 10.85 -20.25 -13.29
N PHE A 75 10.97 -21.55 -13.10
CA PHE A 75 12.19 -22.26 -13.43
C PHE A 75 12.44 -22.35 -14.94
N ALA A 76 11.37 -22.28 -15.76
CA ALA A 76 11.48 -22.17 -17.22
C ALA A 76 11.86 -20.76 -17.70
N GLY A 77 11.95 -19.78 -16.80
CA GLY A 77 12.35 -18.40 -17.10
C GLY A 77 11.22 -17.37 -17.14
N ASN A 78 9.99 -17.74 -16.79
CA ASN A 78 8.82 -16.85 -16.81
C ASN A 78 8.66 -16.13 -15.47
N TYR A 79 9.53 -15.15 -15.18
CA TYR A 79 9.51 -14.39 -13.93
C TYR A 79 9.62 -12.85 -14.13
N GLN A 80 9.44 -12.36 -15.37
CA GLN A 80 9.58 -10.94 -15.71
C GLN A 80 8.52 -10.04 -15.06
N GLN A 81 7.39 -10.62 -14.66
CA GLN A 81 6.29 -9.91 -13.99
C GLN A 81 6.54 -9.68 -12.49
N ILE A 82 7.55 -10.37 -11.92
CA ILE A 82 7.84 -10.27 -10.49
C ILE A 82 8.57 -8.95 -10.23
N PRO A 83 8.07 -8.07 -9.34
CA PRO A 83 8.74 -6.84 -8.96
C PRO A 83 10.12 -7.10 -8.35
N GLN A 84 11.11 -6.28 -8.71
CA GLN A 84 12.49 -6.42 -8.21
C GLN A 84 12.83 -5.44 -7.08
N THR A 85 12.11 -4.33 -6.98
CA THR A 85 12.40 -3.24 -6.04
C THR A 85 11.55 -3.31 -4.77
N GLU A 86 10.39 -3.95 -4.84
CA GLU A 86 9.41 -4.02 -3.77
C GLU A 86 9.47 -5.38 -3.06
N PRO A 87 9.10 -5.44 -1.78
CA PRO A 87 9.00 -6.71 -1.06
C PRO A 87 7.91 -7.60 -1.66
N VAL A 88 8.26 -8.82 -2.08
CA VAL A 88 7.33 -9.82 -2.61
C VAL A 88 7.24 -11.00 -1.64
N TYR A 89 6.02 -11.27 -1.19
CA TYR A 89 5.70 -12.34 -0.27
C TYR A 89 5.34 -13.60 -1.05
N VAL A 90 6.30 -14.51 -1.18
CA VAL A 90 6.14 -15.76 -1.93
C VAL A 90 5.51 -16.82 -1.05
N TYR A 91 4.41 -17.41 -1.47
CA TYR A 91 3.75 -18.47 -0.73
C TYR A 91 3.43 -19.68 -1.61
N CYS A 92 3.20 -20.83 -0.96
CA CYS A 92 2.71 -22.02 -1.62
C CYS A 92 1.76 -22.79 -0.68
N ARG A 93 1.77 -24.12 -0.70
CA ARG A 93 0.97 -24.93 0.22
C ARG A 93 1.54 -24.99 1.64
N SER A 94 2.87 -25.00 1.78
CA SER A 94 3.59 -25.19 3.06
C SER A 94 4.92 -24.44 3.18
N GLY A 95 5.18 -23.47 2.28
CA GLY A 95 6.43 -22.72 2.25
C GLY A 95 7.62 -23.41 1.57
N ARG A 96 7.61 -24.73 1.34
CA ARG A 96 8.73 -25.46 0.73
C ARG A 96 9.02 -25.00 -0.71
N ARG A 97 8.01 -25.04 -1.61
CA ARG A 97 8.14 -24.54 -3.00
C ARG A 97 8.51 -23.07 -3.04
N ALA A 98 7.93 -22.26 -2.16
CA ALA A 98 8.28 -20.84 -2.03
C ALA A 98 9.78 -20.65 -1.71
N GLY A 99 10.33 -21.41 -0.78
CA GLY A 99 11.74 -21.36 -0.48
C GLY A 99 12.65 -21.81 -1.62
N GLU A 100 12.23 -22.74 -2.45
CA GLU A 100 12.98 -23.19 -3.65
C GLU A 100 12.98 -22.09 -4.72
N VAL A 101 11.83 -21.48 -4.97
CA VAL A 101 11.65 -20.35 -5.89
C VAL A 101 12.49 -19.15 -5.47
N ILE A 102 12.45 -18.80 -4.19
CA ILE A 102 13.25 -17.68 -3.66
C ILE A 102 14.74 -17.91 -3.95
N ARG A 103 15.28 -19.07 -3.59
CA ARG A 103 16.71 -19.37 -3.86
C ARG A 103 17.06 -19.30 -5.34
N PHE A 104 16.18 -19.71 -6.23
CA PHE A 104 16.37 -19.62 -7.66
C PHE A 104 16.37 -18.15 -8.14
N LEU A 105 15.39 -17.35 -7.70
CA LEU A 105 15.26 -15.96 -8.10
C LEU A 105 16.39 -15.08 -7.51
N GLU A 106 16.89 -15.38 -6.31
CA GLU A 106 18.04 -14.72 -5.72
C GLU A 106 19.30 -14.87 -6.62
N GLN A 107 19.50 -16.04 -7.22
CA GLN A 107 20.57 -16.26 -8.19
C GLN A 107 20.38 -15.47 -9.50
N LYS A 108 19.16 -15.01 -9.77
CA LYS A 108 18.80 -14.13 -10.89
C LYS A 108 18.85 -12.65 -10.54
N GLY A 109 19.23 -12.30 -9.29
CA GLY A 109 19.42 -10.92 -8.83
C GLY A 109 18.27 -10.31 -8.05
N PHE A 110 17.19 -11.06 -7.77
CA PHE A 110 16.11 -10.61 -6.89
C PHE A 110 16.62 -10.56 -5.44
N LYS A 111 16.25 -9.51 -4.69
CA LYS A 111 16.77 -9.30 -3.32
C LYS A 111 15.66 -9.16 -2.25
N ASN A 112 14.46 -8.84 -2.66
CA ASN A 112 13.37 -8.48 -1.75
C ASN A 112 12.27 -9.56 -1.72
N LEU A 113 12.65 -10.83 -1.65
CA LEU A 113 11.74 -11.97 -1.61
C LEU A 113 11.62 -12.49 -0.18
N ILE A 114 10.40 -12.71 0.27
CA ILE A 114 10.06 -13.16 1.62
C ILE A 114 9.27 -14.45 1.52
N ASN A 115 9.71 -15.51 2.17
CA ASN A 115 8.92 -16.75 2.26
C ASN A 115 7.77 -16.52 3.25
N ALA A 116 6.55 -16.43 2.72
CA ALA A 116 5.34 -16.23 3.50
C ALA A 116 4.71 -17.54 4.03
N GLY A 117 5.34 -18.68 3.73
CA GLY A 117 4.85 -19.98 4.22
C GLY A 117 3.79 -20.61 3.35
N GLY A 118 2.81 -21.22 3.97
CA GLY A 118 1.64 -21.82 3.33
C GLY A 118 0.46 -20.85 3.27
N LEU A 119 -0.45 -21.06 2.31
CA LEU A 119 -1.67 -20.25 2.21
C LEU A 119 -2.45 -20.22 3.54
N ARG A 120 -2.45 -21.31 4.30
CA ARG A 120 -3.17 -21.41 5.59
C ARG A 120 -2.47 -20.69 6.73
N ASP A 121 -1.20 -20.34 6.56
CA ASP A 121 -0.38 -19.66 7.57
C ASP A 121 -0.45 -18.13 7.42
N LEU A 122 -1.11 -17.66 6.33
CA LEU A 122 -1.25 -16.23 6.05
C LEU A 122 -2.38 -15.61 6.89
N GLU A 123 -2.04 -14.61 7.70
CA GLU A 123 -3.00 -13.90 8.53
C GLU A 123 -3.41 -12.57 7.89
N GLY A 124 -4.68 -12.21 8.04
CA GLY A 124 -5.20 -10.89 7.61
C GLY A 124 -5.29 -10.70 6.09
N VAL A 125 -5.28 -11.79 5.32
CA VAL A 125 -5.45 -11.78 3.86
C VAL A 125 -6.85 -12.19 3.47
N GLU A 126 -7.39 -11.62 2.41
CA GLU A 126 -8.64 -12.05 1.78
C GLU A 126 -8.35 -13.19 0.82
N ILE A 127 -9.04 -14.31 0.98
CA ILE A 127 -8.94 -15.47 0.09
C ILE A 127 -10.15 -15.45 -0.85
N VAL A 128 -9.88 -15.63 -2.14
CA VAL A 128 -10.88 -15.74 -3.20
C VAL A 128 -10.74 -17.07 -3.93
N GLU A 129 -11.82 -17.57 -4.52
CA GLU A 129 -11.88 -18.80 -5.29
C GLU A 129 -12.20 -18.47 -6.75
N GLY A 130 -11.73 -19.30 -7.67
CA GLY A 130 -12.00 -19.12 -9.11
C GLY A 130 -11.02 -18.16 -9.78
N GLU A 131 -11.04 -18.13 -11.13
CA GLU A 131 -10.20 -17.40 -12.12
C GLU A 131 -8.77 -17.90 -12.25
#